data_e2cc644c4e673c7a26980dd9dabc95e9
#
_entry.id   e2cc644c4e673c7a26980dd9dabc95e9
#
_cell.length_a   1.000
_cell.length_b   1.000
_cell.length_c   1.000
_cell.angle_alpha   90.00
_cell.angle_beta   90.00
_cell.angle_gamma   90.00
#
_symmetry.space_group_name_H-M   'P 1'
#
loop_
_entity.id
_entity.type
_entity.pdbx_description
1 polymer ?
#
loop_
_entity_poly.entity_id
_entity_poly.type
_entity_poly.pdbx_seq_one_letter_code
_entity_poly.pdbx_strand_id
1 'polypeptide(L)'
;GGIPRHAFGIRERGTLPQVGDNLGIPAAQAVAERLSQGMLSSKHGGGVVGSSAGVSGFDLIKRLLEVPKSAAGNATVAHTDGSVTSIQDAPQGGKYVFIDNERHYVSPDNTLLVNAGDKVEAGDVITEGYPNPAEIVKHKGIGEGRKQFVDIFKKALVENGINTQRRNLEILSRGLINFVRITGNEELSGHLPGDLVDYDSLSEIWKPRQDSQVLHPSKASNKYLEKPVLHYSIGTRITPSVSSNLKKFDVPEITVNDSPPPFEPEMIRAMENLSKSDDWLVRFGGTNLERSLLDSVHRGRTSDLRGNSHLPSMAIGEI
;
A
#
# COMPACT_ATOMS: atom_id res chain seq x y z
N GLY A 1 -15.39 4.88 6.26
CA GLY A 1 -15.27 3.94 5.16
C GLY A 1 -15.28 2.49 5.59
N GLY A 2 -16.32 1.79 5.24
CA GLY A 2 -16.45 0.37 5.50
C GLY A 2 -16.13 -0.48 4.26
N ILE A 3 -16.22 -1.80 4.43
CA ILE A 3 -16.14 -2.76 3.34
C ILE A 3 -17.57 -3.20 3.03
N PRO A 4 -18.04 -3.13 1.76
CA PRO A 4 -19.35 -3.65 1.40
C PRO A 4 -19.44 -5.14 1.72
N ARG A 5 -20.47 -5.55 2.46
CA ARG A 5 -20.60 -6.94 2.94
C ARG A 5 -20.61 -7.98 1.80
N HIS A 6 -21.15 -7.62 0.65
CA HIS A 6 -21.14 -8.50 -0.53
C HIS A 6 -19.76 -8.62 -1.17
N ALA A 7 -18.92 -7.56 -1.10
CA ALA A 7 -17.54 -7.63 -1.57
C ALA A 7 -16.66 -8.50 -0.65
N PHE A 8 -16.93 -8.50 0.66
CA PHE A 8 -16.27 -9.41 1.60
C PHE A 8 -16.69 -10.87 1.37
N GLY A 9 -18.01 -11.10 1.14
CA GLY A 9 -18.57 -12.42 0.92
C GLY A 9 -18.93 -13.17 2.22
N ILE A 10 -19.19 -14.46 2.09
CA ILE A 10 -19.66 -15.33 3.17
C ILE A 10 -18.53 -15.61 4.16
N ARG A 11 -18.84 -15.52 5.46
CA ARG A 11 -17.95 -15.93 6.56
C ARG A 11 -17.84 -17.45 6.64
N GLU A 12 -16.90 -17.94 7.43
CA GLU A 12 -16.69 -19.37 7.68
C GLU A 12 -17.93 -20.09 8.22
N ARG A 13 -18.83 -19.37 8.92
CA ARG A 13 -20.11 -19.91 9.41
C ARG A 13 -21.26 -19.85 8.40
N GLY A 14 -20.99 -19.56 7.12
CA GLY A 14 -22.00 -19.55 6.07
C GLY A 14 -22.89 -18.31 6.02
N THR A 15 -22.62 -17.27 6.81
CA THR A 15 -23.41 -16.04 6.86
C THR A 15 -22.62 -14.84 6.30
N LEU A 16 -23.33 -13.87 5.74
CA LEU A 16 -22.73 -12.57 5.41
C LEU A 16 -22.48 -11.75 6.68
N PRO A 17 -21.42 -10.93 6.72
CA PRO A 17 -21.19 -10.01 7.82
C PRO A 17 -22.35 -9.00 7.93
N GLN A 18 -22.60 -8.54 9.16
CA GLN A 18 -23.58 -7.48 9.42
C GLN A 18 -22.89 -6.12 9.44
N VAL A 19 -23.66 -5.05 9.30
CA VAL A 19 -23.15 -3.69 9.45
C VAL A 19 -22.70 -3.48 10.90
N GLY A 20 -21.50 -2.97 11.07
CA GLY A 20 -20.85 -2.80 12.38
C GLY A 20 -19.95 -3.95 12.81
N ASP A 21 -19.93 -5.07 12.08
CA ASP A 21 -19.00 -6.16 12.36
C ASP A 21 -17.54 -5.76 12.10
N ASN A 22 -16.66 -6.05 13.03
CA ASN A 22 -15.23 -5.89 12.83
C ASN A 22 -14.69 -7.03 11.96
N LEU A 23 -14.19 -6.69 10.76
CA LEU A 23 -13.56 -7.64 9.84
C LEU A 23 -12.03 -7.63 9.92
N GLY A 24 -11.46 -6.57 10.50
CA GLY A 24 -10.02 -6.40 10.62
C GLY A 24 -9.38 -7.39 11.58
N ILE A 25 -9.97 -7.58 12.76
CA ILE A 25 -9.46 -8.52 13.77
C ILE A 25 -9.41 -9.96 13.23
N PRO A 26 -10.49 -10.56 12.70
CA PRO A 26 -10.43 -11.89 12.13
C PRO A 26 -9.45 -12.02 10.96
N ALA A 27 -9.34 -10.99 10.11
CA ALA A 27 -8.38 -11.00 9.02
C ALA A 27 -6.93 -10.99 9.53
N ALA A 28 -6.62 -10.14 10.51
CA ALA A 28 -5.31 -10.06 11.12
C ALA A 28 -4.94 -11.38 11.83
N GLN A 29 -5.84 -11.97 12.60
CA GLN A 29 -5.63 -13.26 13.28
C GLN A 29 -5.39 -14.38 12.27
N ALA A 30 -6.18 -14.47 11.19
CA ALA A 30 -6.04 -15.52 10.18
C ALA A 30 -4.70 -15.45 9.43
N VAL A 31 -4.13 -14.26 9.25
CA VAL A 31 -2.81 -14.09 8.61
C VAL A 31 -1.70 -14.30 9.62
N ALA A 32 -1.79 -13.72 10.82
CA ALA A 32 -0.77 -13.82 11.87
C ALA A 32 -0.56 -15.26 12.36
N GLU A 33 -1.63 -16.02 12.57
CA GLU A 33 -1.53 -17.44 12.95
C GLU A 33 -0.74 -18.23 11.92
N ARG A 34 -1.07 -18.10 10.65
CA ARG A 34 -0.38 -18.81 9.56
C ARG A 34 1.07 -18.37 9.39
N LEU A 35 1.34 -17.07 9.54
CA LEU A 35 2.70 -16.55 9.54
C LEU A 35 3.53 -17.14 10.68
N SER A 36 2.99 -17.18 11.90
CA SER A 36 3.67 -17.76 13.07
C SER A 36 4.00 -19.24 12.85
N GLN A 37 3.05 -20.01 12.35
CA GLN A 37 3.25 -21.44 12.03
C GLN A 37 4.32 -21.62 10.94
N GLY A 38 4.28 -20.80 9.89
CA GLY A 38 5.28 -20.82 8.79
C GLY A 38 6.68 -20.46 9.27
N MET A 39 6.81 -19.45 10.15
CA MET A 39 8.10 -19.07 10.75
C MET A 39 8.69 -20.17 11.63
N LEU A 40 7.87 -20.88 12.40
CA LEU A 40 8.30 -22.02 13.21
C LEU A 40 8.77 -23.18 12.32
N SER A 41 8.02 -23.48 11.25
CA SER A 41 8.37 -24.55 10.29
C SER A 41 9.67 -24.26 9.55
N SER A 42 9.94 -23.00 9.16
CA SER A 42 11.15 -22.63 8.44
C SER A 42 12.41 -22.73 9.32
N LYS A 43 12.31 -22.49 10.62
CA LYS A 43 13.43 -22.71 11.58
C LYS A 43 13.81 -24.17 11.72
N HIS A 44 12.86 -25.09 11.57
CA HIS A 44 13.11 -26.54 11.70
C HIS A 44 13.44 -27.24 10.36
N GLY A 45 13.11 -26.62 9.24
CA GLY A 45 13.22 -27.25 7.91
C GLY A 45 14.49 -26.94 7.11
N GLY A 46 15.34 -26.01 7.53
CA GLY A 46 16.66 -25.73 6.91
C GLY A 46 16.66 -25.40 5.40
N GLY A 47 15.51 -25.27 4.77
CA GLY A 47 15.39 -25.06 3.34
C GLY A 47 15.04 -23.60 2.99
N VAL A 48 16.05 -22.84 2.61
CA VAL A 48 15.85 -21.55 1.91
C VAL A 48 15.37 -21.88 0.50
N VAL A 49 14.07 -21.75 0.24
CA VAL A 49 13.59 -21.68 -1.14
C VAL A 49 14.06 -20.32 -1.67
N GLY A 50 15.14 -20.33 -2.46
CA GLY A 50 15.67 -19.13 -3.09
C GLY A 50 14.61 -18.53 -4.02
N SER A 51 14.14 -17.32 -3.68
CA SER A 51 13.42 -16.51 -4.64
C SER A 51 14.39 -16.03 -5.72
N SER A 52 13.91 -15.90 -6.95
CA SER A 52 14.69 -15.38 -8.09
C SER A 52 15.32 -14.00 -7.85
N ALA A 53 14.93 -13.29 -6.79
CA ALA A 53 15.48 -11.99 -6.37
C ALA A 53 16.38 -12.04 -5.13
N GLY A 54 16.78 -13.24 -4.65
CA GLY A 54 17.72 -13.39 -3.52
C GLY A 54 17.18 -12.93 -2.15
N VAL A 55 15.88 -12.65 -2.02
CA VAL A 55 15.24 -12.20 -0.78
C VAL A 55 14.33 -13.31 -0.26
N SER A 56 14.48 -13.69 1.01
CA SER A 56 13.57 -14.67 1.63
C SER A 56 12.16 -14.11 1.73
N GLY A 57 11.14 -14.98 1.69
CA GLY A 57 9.76 -14.53 1.73
C GLY A 57 9.41 -13.73 2.98
N PHE A 58 10.00 -14.07 4.15
CA PHE A 58 9.80 -13.32 5.38
C PHE A 58 10.51 -11.97 5.37
N ASP A 59 11.71 -11.88 4.80
CA ASP A 59 12.41 -10.61 4.61
C ASP A 59 11.64 -9.70 3.64
N LEU A 60 11.01 -10.28 2.62
CA LEU A 60 10.14 -9.54 1.71
C LEU A 60 8.93 -8.96 2.46
N ILE A 61 8.24 -9.76 3.28
CA ILE A 61 7.11 -9.31 4.10
C ILE A 61 7.56 -8.16 5.02
N LYS A 62 8.68 -8.31 5.71
CA LYS A 62 9.25 -7.26 6.56
C LYS A 62 9.49 -5.98 5.78
N ARG A 63 10.12 -6.06 4.60
CA ARG A 63 10.37 -4.91 3.72
C ARG A 63 9.08 -4.23 3.26
N LEU A 64 8.05 -5.00 2.92
CA LEU A 64 6.74 -4.44 2.54
C LEU A 64 6.11 -3.61 3.67
N LEU A 65 6.35 -3.98 4.93
CA LEU A 65 5.80 -3.30 6.11
C LEU A 65 6.68 -2.13 6.59
N GLU A 66 7.99 -2.22 6.45
CA GLU A 66 8.95 -1.19 6.86
C GLU A 66 9.16 -0.09 5.80
N VAL A 67 8.78 -0.36 4.55
CA VAL A 67 8.84 0.61 3.44
C VAL A 67 10.20 1.33 3.34
N PRO A 68 11.33 0.61 3.22
CA PRO A 68 12.62 1.24 3.09
C PRO A 68 12.72 2.00 1.76
N LYS A 69 13.37 3.17 1.76
CA LYS A 69 13.55 3.99 0.55
C LYS A 69 14.34 3.26 -0.54
N SER A 70 15.29 2.43 -0.16
CA SER A 70 16.03 1.56 -1.08
C SER A 70 16.36 0.24 -0.38
N ALA A 71 16.24 -0.87 -1.11
CA ALA A 71 16.65 -2.19 -0.65
C ALA A 71 17.14 -3.02 -1.83
N ALA A 72 18.09 -3.92 -1.58
CA ALA A 72 18.55 -4.87 -2.58
C ALA A 72 17.36 -5.72 -3.09
N GLY A 73 17.27 -5.94 -4.40
CA GLY A 73 16.16 -6.67 -5.02
C GLY A 73 14.87 -5.85 -5.22
N ASN A 74 14.86 -4.56 -4.89
CA ASN A 74 13.77 -3.69 -5.30
C ASN A 74 13.80 -3.49 -6.82
N ALA A 75 12.62 -3.56 -7.43
CA ALA A 75 12.45 -3.14 -8.81
C ALA A 75 12.56 -1.62 -8.92
N THR A 76 13.14 -1.14 -10.00
CA THR A 76 13.09 0.27 -10.38
C THR A 76 11.77 0.55 -11.07
N VAL A 77 11.12 1.66 -10.72
CA VAL A 77 9.88 2.12 -11.36
C VAL A 77 10.11 3.41 -12.15
N ALA A 78 9.31 3.62 -13.18
CA ALA A 78 9.27 4.88 -13.91
C ALA A 78 8.68 5.98 -13.01
N HIS A 79 9.32 7.14 -12.93
CA HIS A 79 8.81 8.27 -12.15
C HIS A 79 7.91 9.19 -12.96
N THR A 80 8.05 9.14 -14.29
CA THR A 80 7.28 9.96 -15.25
C THR A 80 6.68 9.10 -16.34
N ASP A 81 5.62 9.61 -16.97
CA ASP A 81 5.13 9.04 -18.22
C ASP A 81 6.06 9.44 -19.36
N GLY A 82 6.26 8.56 -20.30
CA GLY A 82 7.06 8.88 -21.48
C GLY A 82 7.45 7.66 -22.28
N SER A 83 8.41 7.84 -23.17
CA SER A 83 9.02 6.77 -23.93
C SER A 83 10.45 6.55 -23.46
N VAL A 84 10.88 5.29 -23.40
CA VAL A 84 12.28 4.95 -23.14
C VAL A 84 13.12 5.43 -24.35
N THR A 85 13.84 6.53 -24.16
CA THR A 85 14.63 7.16 -25.24
C THR A 85 15.96 6.47 -25.46
N SER A 86 16.65 6.10 -24.38
CA SER A 86 17.92 5.37 -24.47
C SER A 86 18.21 4.57 -23.20
N ILE A 87 19.06 3.56 -23.36
CA ILE A 87 19.60 2.75 -22.26
C ILE A 87 21.11 2.80 -22.40
N GLN A 88 21.81 3.26 -21.35
CA GLN A 88 23.26 3.48 -21.38
C GLN A 88 23.90 2.76 -20.17
N ASP A 89 25.12 2.33 -20.30
CA ASP A 89 25.88 1.74 -19.19
C ASP A 89 26.27 2.84 -18.19
N ALA A 90 26.13 2.55 -16.89
CA ALA A 90 26.49 3.47 -15.83
C ALA A 90 27.95 3.27 -15.41
N PRO A 91 28.72 4.35 -15.16
CA PRO A 91 30.15 4.25 -14.77
C PRO A 91 30.41 3.43 -13.52
N GLN A 92 29.45 3.41 -12.59
CA GLN A 92 29.50 2.63 -11.34
C GLN A 92 29.00 1.19 -11.49
N GLY A 93 28.76 0.73 -12.72
CA GLY A 93 28.08 -0.52 -13.03
C GLY A 93 26.55 -0.35 -13.08
N GLY A 94 25.87 -1.30 -13.72
CA GLY A 94 24.43 -1.20 -14.01
C GLY A 94 24.13 -0.33 -15.21
N LYS A 95 22.92 0.17 -15.31
CA LYS A 95 22.44 0.94 -16.47
C LYS A 95 21.66 2.18 -16.07
N TYR A 96 21.72 3.18 -16.94
CA TYR A 96 20.79 4.32 -16.91
C TYR A 96 19.72 4.13 -17.98
N VAL A 97 18.48 4.16 -17.55
CA VAL A 97 17.31 4.17 -18.44
C VAL A 97 16.80 5.60 -18.50
N PHE A 98 16.76 6.19 -19.68
CA PHE A 98 16.22 7.53 -19.90
C PHE A 98 14.77 7.40 -20.37
N ILE A 99 13.86 7.99 -19.62
CA ILE A 99 12.44 8.11 -19.98
C ILE A 99 12.23 9.60 -20.28
N ASP A 100 12.06 9.92 -21.56
CA ASP A 100 12.12 11.27 -22.06
C ASP A 100 13.39 12.01 -21.55
N ASN A 101 13.23 12.95 -20.61
CA ASN A 101 14.34 13.71 -20.04
C ASN A 101 14.77 13.25 -18.63
N GLU A 102 14.13 12.23 -18.08
CA GLU A 102 14.41 11.75 -16.74
C GLU A 102 15.28 10.49 -16.74
N ARG A 103 16.27 10.47 -15.86
CA ARG A 103 17.24 9.38 -15.74
C ARG A 103 16.91 8.48 -14.57
N HIS A 104 16.76 7.18 -14.83
CA HIS A 104 16.54 6.14 -13.85
C HIS A 104 17.77 5.24 -13.76
N TYR A 105 18.32 5.08 -12.55
CA TYR A 105 19.43 4.15 -12.34
C TYR A 105 18.90 2.75 -12.08
N VAL A 106 19.49 1.77 -12.75
CA VAL A 106 19.21 0.35 -12.62
C VAL A 106 20.48 -0.36 -12.15
N SER A 107 20.38 -1.07 -11.02
CA SER A 107 21.48 -1.86 -10.45
C SER A 107 21.91 -2.96 -11.46
N PRO A 108 23.19 -3.34 -11.47
CA PRO A 108 23.69 -4.44 -12.33
C PRO A 108 23.00 -5.78 -12.03
N ASP A 109 22.49 -5.96 -10.81
CA ASP A 109 21.80 -7.19 -10.39
C ASP A 109 20.36 -7.29 -10.90
N ASN A 110 19.81 -6.19 -11.45
CA ASN A 110 18.42 -6.14 -11.91
C ASN A 110 18.32 -6.26 -13.42
N THR A 111 17.55 -7.23 -13.90
CA THR A 111 17.24 -7.40 -15.31
C THR A 111 16.26 -6.34 -15.78
N LEU A 112 16.53 -5.73 -16.93
CA LEU A 112 15.59 -4.78 -17.56
C LEU A 112 14.39 -5.52 -18.17
N LEU A 113 13.20 -4.93 -17.97
CA LEU A 113 11.94 -5.39 -18.56
C LEU A 113 11.50 -4.53 -19.75
N VAL A 114 12.18 -3.41 -19.99
CA VAL A 114 11.86 -2.44 -21.03
C VAL A 114 12.99 -2.29 -22.04
N ASN A 115 12.63 -1.94 -23.28
CA ASN A 115 13.54 -1.64 -24.35
C ASN A 115 13.42 -0.18 -24.79
N ALA A 116 14.42 0.32 -25.54
CA ALA A 116 14.33 1.62 -26.15
C ALA A 116 13.13 1.70 -27.11
N GLY A 117 12.32 2.75 -26.99
CA GLY A 117 11.08 2.94 -27.73
C GLY A 117 9.80 2.50 -27.01
N ASP A 118 9.91 1.74 -25.91
CA ASP A 118 8.75 1.34 -25.12
C ASP A 118 8.10 2.56 -24.45
N LYS A 119 6.78 2.56 -24.38
CA LYS A 119 6.00 3.56 -23.64
C LYS A 119 5.75 3.07 -22.23
N VAL A 120 6.00 3.91 -21.26
CA VAL A 120 5.80 3.64 -19.84
C VAL A 120 4.97 4.73 -19.18
N GLU A 121 4.21 4.36 -18.15
CA GLU A 121 3.49 5.29 -17.29
C GLU A 121 4.20 5.40 -15.93
N ALA A 122 4.06 6.54 -15.26
CA ALA A 122 4.61 6.71 -13.91
C ALA A 122 4.13 5.60 -12.97
N GLY A 123 5.06 4.97 -12.27
CA GLY A 123 4.80 3.79 -11.44
C GLY A 123 4.86 2.44 -12.19
N ASP A 124 5.15 2.42 -13.49
CA ASP A 124 5.42 1.16 -14.18
C ASP A 124 6.77 0.59 -13.78
N VAL A 125 6.81 -0.73 -13.63
CA VAL A 125 8.03 -1.46 -13.26
C VAL A 125 8.91 -1.61 -14.51
N ILE A 126 10.13 -1.09 -14.45
CA ILE A 126 11.09 -1.14 -15.58
C ILE A 126 12.17 -2.19 -15.43
N THR A 127 12.27 -2.83 -14.24
CA THR A 127 13.20 -3.94 -13.98
C THR A 127 12.51 -5.09 -13.27
N GLU A 128 13.12 -6.28 -13.33
CA GLU A 128 12.74 -7.36 -12.44
C GLU A 128 12.94 -6.97 -10.97
N GLY A 129 12.20 -7.62 -10.07
CA GLY A 129 12.24 -7.41 -8.64
C GLY A 129 10.87 -7.10 -8.06
N TYR A 130 10.87 -6.67 -6.81
CA TYR A 130 9.63 -6.28 -6.12
C TYR A 130 9.52 -4.76 -6.07
N PRO A 131 8.48 -4.16 -6.67
CA PRO A 131 8.29 -2.72 -6.60
C PRO A 131 8.05 -2.28 -5.15
N ASN A 132 8.61 -1.13 -4.80
CA ASN A 132 8.34 -0.52 -3.50
C ASN A 132 6.88 -0.05 -3.46
N PRO A 133 6.03 -0.55 -2.54
CA PRO A 133 4.63 -0.16 -2.48
C PRO A 133 4.42 1.35 -2.33
N ALA A 134 5.31 2.05 -1.64
CA ALA A 134 5.21 3.50 -1.47
C ALA A 134 5.34 4.27 -2.80
N GLU A 135 6.22 3.81 -3.70
CA GLU A 135 6.35 4.41 -5.04
C GLU A 135 5.11 4.16 -5.88
N ILE A 136 4.53 2.95 -5.77
CA ILE A 136 3.27 2.65 -6.47
C ILE A 136 2.12 3.50 -5.93
N VAL A 137 2.00 3.63 -4.61
CA VAL A 137 1.02 4.51 -3.97
C VAL A 137 1.18 5.94 -4.45
N LYS A 138 2.41 6.45 -4.48
CA LYS A 138 2.73 7.81 -4.90
C LYS A 138 2.34 8.08 -6.35
N HIS A 139 2.65 7.16 -7.29
CA HIS A 139 2.47 7.39 -8.71
C HIS A 139 1.12 6.91 -9.26
N LYS A 140 0.56 5.83 -8.70
CA LYS A 140 -0.69 5.21 -9.19
C LYS A 140 -1.87 5.33 -8.22
N GLY A 141 -1.66 5.90 -7.05
CA GLY A 141 -2.69 6.12 -6.05
C GLY A 141 -2.89 4.94 -5.08
N ILE A 142 -3.70 5.18 -4.04
CA ILE A 142 -3.94 4.25 -2.93
C ILE A 142 -4.50 2.91 -3.43
N GLY A 143 -5.46 2.95 -4.36
CA GLY A 143 -6.15 1.74 -4.83
C GLY A 143 -5.23 0.76 -5.56
N GLU A 144 -4.41 1.26 -6.48
CA GLU A 144 -3.44 0.42 -7.20
C GLU A 144 -2.30 -0.02 -6.26
N GLY A 145 -1.88 0.85 -5.32
CA GLY A 145 -0.93 0.49 -4.28
C GLY A 145 -1.43 -0.67 -3.40
N ARG A 146 -2.68 -0.64 -2.94
CA ARG A 146 -3.32 -1.74 -2.18
C ARG A 146 -3.34 -3.03 -2.99
N LYS A 147 -3.73 -2.97 -4.25
CA LYS A 147 -3.79 -4.13 -5.14
C LYS A 147 -2.42 -4.79 -5.32
N GLN A 148 -1.40 -4.01 -5.66
CA GLN A 148 -0.04 -4.51 -5.82
C GLN A 148 0.55 -5.05 -4.52
N PHE A 149 0.33 -4.36 -3.39
CA PHE A 149 0.73 -4.84 -2.07
C PHE A 149 0.15 -6.23 -1.79
N VAL A 150 -1.15 -6.42 -2.02
CA VAL A 150 -1.83 -7.71 -1.81
C VAL A 150 -1.25 -8.80 -2.72
N ASP A 151 -0.99 -8.47 -3.98
CA ASP A 151 -0.45 -9.44 -4.95
C ASP A 151 0.97 -9.90 -4.55
N ILE A 152 1.84 -8.96 -4.18
CA ILE A 152 3.21 -9.27 -3.72
C ILE A 152 3.16 -10.04 -2.40
N PHE A 153 2.36 -9.58 -1.44
CA PHE A 153 2.25 -10.23 -0.14
C PHE A 153 1.70 -11.66 -0.25
N LYS A 154 0.65 -11.85 -1.07
CA LYS A 154 0.11 -13.18 -1.34
C LYS A 154 1.16 -14.10 -2.00
N LYS A 155 1.91 -13.58 -2.98
CA LYS A 155 2.99 -14.33 -3.64
C LYS A 155 4.05 -14.75 -2.63
N ALA A 156 4.50 -13.82 -1.78
CA ALA A 156 5.48 -14.12 -0.72
C ALA A 156 4.99 -15.20 0.25
N LEU A 157 3.71 -15.16 0.64
CA LEU A 157 3.12 -16.17 1.52
C LEU A 157 3.07 -17.55 0.85
N VAL A 158 2.62 -17.62 -0.41
CA VAL A 158 2.52 -18.88 -1.17
C VAL A 158 3.90 -19.52 -1.40
N GLU A 159 4.92 -18.74 -1.73
CA GLU A 159 6.30 -19.20 -1.87
C GLU A 159 6.87 -19.81 -0.58
N ASN A 160 6.34 -19.41 0.58
CA ASN A 160 6.67 -20.00 1.87
C ASN A 160 5.69 -21.10 2.33
N GLY A 161 4.85 -21.62 1.43
CA GLY A 161 3.88 -22.65 1.75
C GLY A 161 2.69 -22.19 2.59
N ILE A 162 2.51 -20.88 2.75
CA ILE A 162 1.45 -20.28 3.55
C ILE A 162 0.28 -19.90 2.64
N ASN A 163 -0.81 -20.64 2.73
CA ASN A 163 -2.01 -20.33 1.96
C ASN A 163 -3.00 -19.50 2.80
N THR A 164 -3.27 -18.28 2.36
CA THR A 164 -4.25 -17.37 2.98
C THR A 164 -5.28 -16.92 1.95
N GLN A 165 -6.48 -16.58 2.43
CA GLN A 165 -7.50 -16.03 1.58
C GLN A 165 -7.16 -14.57 1.20
N ARG A 166 -7.25 -14.25 -0.09
CA ARG A 166 -6.97 -12.92 -0.63
C ARG A 166 -7.75 -11.82 0.11
N ARG A 167 -9.01 -12.05 0.44
CA ARG A 167 -9.86 -11.07 1.15
C ARG A 167 -9.27 -10.59 2.47
N ASN A 168 -8.58 -11.47 3.23
CA ASN A 168 -7.94 -11.07 4.48
C ASN A 168 -6.77 -10.12 4.24
N LEU A 169 -6.00 -10.36 3.17
CA LEU A 169 -4.91 -9.47 2.77
C LEU A 169 -5.43 -8.13 2.26
N GLU A 170 -6.54 -8.12 1.55
CA GLU A 170 -7.22 -6.90 1.09
C GLU A 170 -7.73 -6.04 2.25
N ILE A 171 -8.24 -6.66 3.30
CA ILE A 171 -8.63 -5.95 4.53
C ILE A 171 -7.42 -5.34 5.22
N LEU A 172 -6.33 -6.12 5.39
CA LEU A 172 -5.09 -5.62 5.98
C LEU A 172 -4.47 -4.48 5.18
N SER A 173 -4.50 -4.58 3.84
CA SER A 173 -3.97 -3.51 2.99
C SER A 173 -4.70 -2.19 3.17
N ARG A 174 -6.00 -2.20 3.48
CA ARG A 174 -6.78 -0.99 3.79
C ARG A 174 -6.31 -0.31 5.07
N GLY A 175 -5.92 -1.06 6.07
CA GLY A 175 -5.34 -0.50 7.29
C GLY A 175 -3.90 0.01 7.13
N LEU A 176 -3.13 -0.57 6.20
CA LEU A 176 -1.72 -0.23 6.01
C LEU A 176 -1.49 0.90 5.00
N ILE A 177 -2.32 0.97 3.96
CA ILE A 177 -2.21 1.94 2.86
C ILE A 177 -3.48 2.79 2.87
N ASN A 178 -3.52 3.78 3.72
CA ASN A 178 -4.71 4.60 3.95
C ASN A 178 -4.40 6.06 4.31
N PHE A 179 -3.28 6.59 3.85
CA PHE A 179 -2.92 7.96 4.18
C PHE A 179 -2.72 8.82 2.95
N VAL A 180 -3.03 10.09 3.13
CA VAL A 180 -2.75 11.17 2.18
C VAL A 180 -2.08 12.32 2.92
N ARG A 181 -1.19 13.04 2.23
CA ARG A 181 -0.59 14.27 2.71
C ARG A 181 -1.26 15.45 2.06
N ILE A 182 -1.68 16.42 2.84
CA ILE A 182 -2.26 17.66 2.34
C ILE A 182 -1.16 18.50 1.68
N THR A 183 -1.36 18.86 0.42
CA THR A 183 -0.39 19.62 -0.41
C THR A 183 -0.89 21.03 -0.77
N GLY A 184 -2.19 21.28 -0.61
CA GLY A 184 -2.79 22.59 -0.85
C GLY A 184 -2.28 23.66 0.12
N ASN A 185 -2.43 24.92 -0.26
CA ASN A 185 -2.01 26.06 0.54
C ASN A 185 -3.12 26.54 1.51
N GLU A 186 -4.32 25.97 1.40
CA GLU A 186 -5.49 26.31 2.20
C GLU A 186 -5.87 25.13 3.11
N GLU A 187 -6.54 25.45 4.19
CA GLU A 187 -7.12 24.44 5.07
C GLU A 187 -8.13 23.57 4.32
N LEU A 188 -8.00 22.26 4.43
CA LEU A 188 -8.92 21.28 3.88
C LEU A 188 -9.62 20.53 5.00
N SER A 189 -10.89 20.80 5.21
CA SER A 189 -11.72 20.08 6.21
C SER A 189 -11.11 20.03 7.62
N GLY A 190 -10.47 21.12 8.06
CA GLY A 190 -9.81 21.22 9.36
C GLY A 190 -8.36 20.75 9.38
N HIS A 191 -7.79 20.36 8.24
CA HIS A 191 -6.38 19.93 8.10
C HIS A 191 -5.54 21.00 7.43
N LEU A 192 -4.32 21.17 7.91
CA LEU A 192 -3.36 22.14 7.39
C LEU A 192 -2.45 21.53 6.32
N PRO A 193 -1.83 22.36 5.47
CA PRO A 193 -0.79 21.91 4.54
C PRO A 193 0.33 21.15 5.25
N GLY A 194 0.67 19.96 4.74
CA GLY A 194 1.67 19.08 5.33
C GLY A 194 1.09 18.05 6.31
N ASP A 195 -0.16 18.17 6.73
CA ASP A 195 -0.79 17.16 7.58
C ASP A 195 -0.92 15.81 6.86
N LEU A 196 -0.72 14.74 7.62
CA LEU A 196 -0.98 13.38 7.20
C LEU A 196 -2.36 12.96 7.70
N VAL A 197 -3.25 12.63 6.78
CA VAL A 197 -4.68 12.41 7.05
C VAL A 197 -5.09 11.02 6.58
N ASP A 198 -5.99 10.38 7.33
CA ASP A 198 -6.63 9.13 6.94
C ASP A 198 -7.49 9.33 5.67
N TYR A 199 -7.17 8.56 4.62
CA TYR A 199 -7.86 8.69 3.33
C TYR A 199 -9.33 8.31 3.39
N ASP A 200 -9.69 7.27 4.15
CA ASP A 200 -11.08 6.83 4.22
C ASP A 200 -11.93 7.92 4.91
N SER A 201 -11.43 8.53 6.00
CA SER A 201 -12.07 9.66 6.67
C SER A 201 -12.20 10.87 5.73
N LEU A 202 -11.12 11.21 5.02
CA LEU A 202 -11.15 12.31 4.06
C LEU A 202 -12.14 12.05 2.92
N SER A 203 -12.17 10.83 2.38
CA SER A 203 -13.04 10.46 1.26
C SER A 203 -14.53 10.52 1.59
N GLU A 204 -14.92 10.34 2.87
CA GLU A 204 -16.32 10.44 3.31
C GLU A 204 -16.83 11.89 3.30
N ILE A 205 -15.97 12.83 3.61
CA ILE A 205 -16.32 14.26 3.65
C ILE A 205 -16.02 14.99 2.34
N TRP A 206 -15.23 14.36 1.45
CA TRP A 206 -14.85 14.95 0.17
C TRP A 206 -16.05 15.19 -0.74
N LYS A 207 -16.14 16.39 -1.27
CA LYS A 207 -17.10 16.73 -2.32
C LYS A 207 -16.36 17.12 -3.58
N PRO A 208 -16.79 16.65 -4.75
CA PRO A 208 -16.20 17.07 -6.02
C PRO A 208 -16.16 18.59 -6.14
N ARG A 209 -15.05 19.11 -6.60
CA ARG A 209 -14.85 20.55 -6.77
C ARG A 209 -15.83 21.11 -7.80
N GLN A 210 -16.11 22.43 -7.71
CA GLN A 210 -17.14 23.07 -8.56
C GLN A 210 -16.85 23.00 -10.06
N ASP A 211 -15.58 22.96 -10.44
CA ASP A 211 -15.07 22.84 -11.80
C ASP A 211 -14.95 21.39 -12.30
N SER A 212 -15.44 20.43 -11.51
CA SER A 212 -15.42 19.01 -11.88
C SER A 212 -16.38 18.71 -13.02
N GLN A 213 -15.98 17.78 -13.89
CA GLN A 213 -16.71 17.37 -15.08
C GLN A 213 -17.09 15.90 -14.98
N VAL A 214 -18.28 15.54 -15.48
CA VAL A 214 -18.69 14.14 -15.65
C VAL A 214 -18.42 13.74 -17.09
N LEU A 215 -17.53 12.79 -17.29
CA LEU A 215 -17.06 12.38 -18.61
C LEU A 215 -17.02 10.84 -18.73
N HIS A 216 -17.15 10.36 -19.97
CA HIS A 216 -16.82 8.98 -20.29
C HIS A 216 -15.30 8.76 -20.14
N PRO A 217 -14.82 7.59 -19.62
CA PRO A 217 -13.39 7.35 -19.41
C PRO A 217 -12.46 7.63 -20.59
N SER A 218 -12.94 7.46 -21.83
CA SER A 218 -12.15 7.74 -23.04
C SER A 218 -11.87 9.22 -23.28
N LYS A 219 -12.64 10.12 -22.69
CA LYS A 219 -12.52 11.57 -22.85
C LYS A 219 -11.83 12.24 -21.66
N ALA A 220 -11.43 11.46 -20.66
CA ALA A 220 -10.89 11.95 -19.40
C ALA A 220 -9.36 11.82 -19.29
N SER A 221 -8.65 11.66 -20.41
CA SER A 221 -7.18 11.50 -20.42
C SER A 221 -6.48 12.62 -19.65
N ASN A 222 -5.53 12.25 -18.80
CA ASN A 222 -4.74 13.14 -17.93
C ASN A 222 -5.53 13.99 -16.92
N LYS A 223 -6.82 13.71 -16.72
CA LYS A 223 -7.62 14.30 -15.65
C LYS A 223 -7.53 13.45 -14.38
N TYR A 224 -7.96 13.99 -13.25
CA TYR A 224 -7.90 13.38 -11.93
C TYR A 224 -9.27 13.02 -11.42
N LEU A 225 -9.45 11.82 -10.84
CA LEU A 225 -10.71 11.38 -10.27
C LEU A 225 -11.11 12.24 -9.07
N GLU A 226 -12.37 12.66 -9.05
CA GLU A 226 -13.02 13.37 -7.95
C GLU A 226 -13.92 12.46 -7.09
N LYS A 227 -14.24 11.28 -7.61
CA LYS A 227 -14.99 10.23 -6.89
C LYS A 227 -14.28 8.90 -7.07
N PRO A 228 -14.26 8.04 -6.03
CA PRO A 228 -13.72 6.70 -6.17
C PRO A 228 -14.51 5.89 -7.20
N VAL A 229 -13.81 5.14 -8.05
CA VAL A 229 -14.42 4.27 -9.06
C VAL A 229 -13.66 2.95 -9.10
N LEU A 230 -14.35 1.82 -8.95
CA LEU A 230 -13.75 0.50 -8.79
C LEU A 230 -12.77 0.51 -7.59
N HIS A 231 -11.50 0.20 -7.84
CA HIS A 231 -10.44 0.29 -6.83
C HIS A 231 -9.65 1.63 -6.89
N TYR A 232 -9.92 2.46 -7.88
CA TYR A 232 -9.23 3.74 -8.01
C TYR A 232 -9.74 4.77 -7.00
N SER A 233 -8.81 5.41 -6.30
CA SER A 233 -9.07 6.45 -5.29
C SER A 233 -9.26 7.83 -5.91
N ILE A 234 -9.79 8.75 -5.11
CA ILE A 234 -9.80 10.19 -5.46
C ILE A 234 -8.35 10.63 -5.73
N GLY A 235 -8.15 11.48 -6.72
CA GLY A 235 -6.83 11.96 -7.14
C GLY A 235 -6.09 11.01 -8.09
N THR A 236 -6.62 9.81 -8.39
CA THR A 236 -6.01 8.94 -9.40
C THR A 236 -6.08 9.60 -10.76
N ARG A 237 -4.93 9.74 -11.43
CA ARG A 237 -4.84 10.29 -12.79
C ARG A 237 -5.33 9.27 -13.81
N ILE A 238 -6.13 9.70 -14.76
CA ILE A 238 -6.64 8.86 -15.84
C ILE A 238 -5.57 8.72 -16.93
N THR A 239 -4.76 7.69 -16.77
CA THR A 239 -3.79 7.26 -17.78
C THR A 239 -4.45 6.36 -18.83
N PRO A 240 -3.78 6.04 -19.95
CA PRO A 240 -4.27 5.06 -20.92
C PRO A 240 -4.62 3.71 -20.27
N SER A 241 -3.80 3.22 -19.35
CA SER A 241 -4.05 1.97 -18.60
C SER A 241 -5.31 2.05 -17.75
N VAL A 242 -5.50 3.13 -16.99
CA VAL A 242 -6.70 3.36 -16.16
C VAL A 242 -7.93 3.46 -17.04
N SER A 243 -7.88 4.25 -18.12
CA SER A 243 -8.99 4.39 -19.07
C SER A 243 -9.39 3.05 -19.70
N SER A 244 -8.41 2.25 -20.11
CA SER A 244 -8.64 0.90 -20.66
C SER A 244 -9.32 -0.02 -19.65
N ASN A 245 -8.87 0.02 -18.41
CA ASN A 245 -9.43 -0.80 -17.32
C ASN A 245 -10.87 -0.38 -16.98
N LEU A 246 -11.15 0.91 -16.89
CA LEU A 246 -12.51 1.43 -16.66
C LEU A 246 -13.48 0.99 -17.76
N LYS A 247 -13.04 1.02 -19.03
CA LYS A 247 -13.82 0.52 -20.17
C LYS A 247 -14.08 -0.99 -20.08
N LYS A 248 -13.07 -1.78 -19.68
CA LYS A 248 -13.20 -3.23 -19.51
C LYS A 248 -14.29 -3.62 -18.51
N PHE A 249 -14.55 -2.77 -17.52
CA PHE A 249 -15.59 -2.95 -16.51
C PHE A 249 -16.86 -2.15 -16.82
N ASP A 250 -17.03 -1.71 -18.07
CA ASP A 250 -18.23 -1.00 -18.54
C ASP A 250 -18.63 0.20 -17.66
N VAL A 251 -17.64 0.95 -17.16
CA VAL A 251 -17.90 2.18 -16.40
C VAL A 251 -18.35 3.28 -17.36
N PRO A 252 -19.63 3.74 -17.27
CA PRO A 252 -20.19 4.65 -18.27
C PRO A 252 -19.67 6.08 -18.11
N GLU A 253 -19.51 6.53 -16.86
CA GLU A 253 -19.18 7.91 -16.55
C GLU A 253 -18.29 7.98 -15.29
N ILE A 254 -17.41 8.97 -15.25
CA ILE A 254 -16.54 9.29 -14.12
C ILE A 254 -16.54 10.79 -13.85
N THR A 255 -16.45 11.17 -12.58
CA THR A 255 -16.30 12.59 -12.20
C THR A 255 -14.81 12.89 -12.08
N VAL A 256 -14.34 13.87 -12.83
CA VAL A 256 -12.91 14.22 -12.95
C VAL A 256 -12.70 15.73 -12.89
N ASN A 257 -11.46 16.12 -12.60
CA ASN A 257 -10.99 17.50 -12.62
C ASN A 257 -9.71 17.61 -13.45
N ASP A 258 -9.43 18.80 -14.00
CA ASP A 258 -8.20 19.06 -14.77
C ASP A 258 -6.95 19.15 -13.87
N SER A 259 -7.11 19.56 -12.63
CA SER A 259 -6.04 19.66 -11.64
C SER A 259 -6.11 18.55 -10.59
N PRO A 260 -4.97 18.11 -10.01
CA PRO A 260 -4.97 17.16 -8.91
C PRO A 260 -5.71 17.72 -7.69
N PRO A 261 -6.26 16.87 -6.80
CA PRO A 261 -6.80 17.34 -5.54
C PRO A 261 -5.67 17.92 -4.67
N PRO A 262 -5.98 18.74 -3.65
CA PRO A 262 -4.97 19.35 -2.78
C PRO A 262 -4.39 18.38 -1.75
N PHE A 263 -4.20 17.13 -2.14
CA PHE A 263 -3.54 16.09 -1.35
C PHE A 263 -2.93 15.03 -2.26
N GLU A 264 -1.91 14.37 -1.77
CA GLU A 264 -1.20 13.29 -2.46
C GLU A 264 -1.23 12.01 -1.63
N PRO A 265 -1.37 10.83 -2.27
CA PRO A 265 -1.32 9.56 -1.56
C PRO A 265 0.06 9.29 -0.98
N GLU A 266 0.11 8.80 0.25
CA GLU A 266 1.35 8.47 0.94
C GLU A 266 1.22 7.14 1.67
N MET A 267 2.25 6.30 1.57
CA MET A 267 2.37 5.10 2.38
C MET A 267 3.39 5.32 3.48
N ILE A 268 2.98 5.08 4.72
CA ILE A 268 3.83 5.13 5.91
C ILE A 268 4.14 3.73 6.42
N ARG A 269 5.12 3.61 7.29
CA ARG A 269 5.47 2.32 7.91
C ARG A 269 4.32 1.80 8.77
N ALA A 270 4.18 0.48 8.83
CA ALA A 270 3.08 -0.16 9.57
C ALA A 270 3.02 0.27 11.04
N MET A 271 4.16 0.36 11.72
CA MET A 271 4.23 0.81 13.12
C MET A 271 3.89 2.30 13.28
N GLU A 272 4.26 3.12 12.31
CA GLU A 272 3.94 4.55 12.32
C GLU A 272 2.44 4.79 12.12
N ASN A 273 1.78 3.93 11.36
CA ASN A 273 0.34 3.96 11.12
C ASN A 273 -0.47 3.99 12.43
N LEU A 274 -0.08 3.17 13.43
CA LEU A 274 -0.76 3.13 14.72
C LEU A 274 -0.76 4.49 15.43
N SER A 275 0.34 5.24 15.35
CA SER A 275 0.47 6.56 15.99
C SER A 275 -0.19 7.70 15.22
N LYS A 276 -0.55 7.48 13.95
CA LYS A 276 -1.13 8.48 13.03
C LYS A 276 -2.62 8.25 12.75
N SER A 277 -3.22 7.20 13.30
CA SER A 277 -4.64 6.91 13.12
C SER A 277 -5.52 8.06 13.63
N ASP A 278 -6.62 8.35 12.93
CA ASP A 278 -7.65 9.30 13.37
C ASP A 278 -8.44 8.77 14.57
N ASP A 279 -8.52 7.43 14.72
CA ASP A 279 -9.09 6.82 15.91
C ASP A 279 -8.19 7.07 17.13
N TRP A 280 -8.68 7.87 18.08
CA TRP A 280 -7.93 8.24 19.27
C TRP A 280 -7.52 7.04 20.13
N LEU A 281 -8.32 5.97 20.15
CA LEU A 281 -8.03 4.76 20.93
C LEU A 281 -6.88 3.98 20.30
N VAL A 282 -6.89 3.81 18.98
CA VAL A 282 -5.81 3.18 18.21
C VAL A 282 -4.52 3.97 18.38
N ARG A 283 -4.59 5.31 18.24
CA ARG A 283 -3.45 6.21 18.42
C ARG A 283 -2.86 6.15 19.83
N PHE A 284 -3.71 6.15 20.84
CA PHE A 284 -3.29 6.02 22.24
C PHE A 284 -2.61 4.68 22.50
N GLY A 285 -3.22 3.57 22.08
CA GLY A 285 -2.67 2.23 22.22
C GLY A 285 -1.34 2.06 21.48
N GLY A 286 -1.28 2.49 20.21
CA GLY A 286 -0.08 2.43 19.38
C GLY A 286 1.09 3.22 19.95
N THR A 287 0.87 4.46 20.38
CA THR A 287 1.92 5.32 20.96
C THR A 287 2.45 4.74 22.27
N ASN A 288 1.59 4.24 23.14
CA ASN A 288 2.01 3.64 24.41
C ASN A 288 2.73 2.31 24.19
N LEU A 289 2.28 1.47 23.27
CA LEU A 289 2.94 0.22 22.93
C LEU A 289 4.37 0.45 22.42
N GLU A 290 4.55 1.36 21.45
CA GLU A 290 5.87 1.72 20.91
C GLU A 290 6.80 2.21 22.03
N ARG A 291 6.35 3.14 22.85
CA ARG A 291 7.14 3.70 23.95
C ARG A 291 7.52 2.61 24.97
N SER A 292 6.58 1.75 25.32
CA SER A 292 6.81 0.65 26.28
C SER A 292 7.80 -0.37 25.73
N LEU A 293 7.71 -0.72 24.45
CA LEU A 293 8.66 -1.61 23.79
C LEU A 293 10.06 -1.03 23.77
N LEU A 294 10.21 0.24 23.36
CA LEU A 294 11.49 0.93 23.33
C LEU A 294 12.12 1.01 24.73
N ASP A 295 11.36 1.38 25.75
CA ASP A 295 11.83 1.45 27.13
C ASP A 295 12.26 0.06 27.65
N SER A 296 11.49 -0.98 27.33
CA SER A 296 11.82 -2.36 27.70
C SER A 296 13.11 -2.85 27.04
N VAL A 297 13.28 -2.55 25.75
CA VAL A 297 14.52 -2.90 25.01
C VAL A 297 15.73 -2.15 25.59
N HIS A 298 15.62 -0.85 25.81
CA HIS A 298 16.70 -0.05 26.37
C HIS A 298 17.11 -0.50 27.79
N ARG A 299 16.17 -0.97 28.59
CA ARG A 299 16.41 -1.43 29.97
C ARG A 299 16.69 -2.93 30.07
N GLY A 300 16.65 -3.66 28.96
CA GLY A 300 16.82 -5.11 28.96
C GLY A 300 15.75 -5.85 29.77
N ARG A 301 14.55 -5.26 29.87
CA ARG A 301 13.43 -5.85 30.63
C ARG A 301 12.58 -6.73 29.74
N THR A 302 12.26 -7.92 30.23
CA THR A 302 11.26 -8.81 29.62
C THR A 302 9.94 -8.67 30.35
N SER A 303 8.82 -8.76 29.64
CA SER A 303 7.49 -8.88 30.24
C SER A 303 7.22 -10.36 30.54
N ASP A 304 6.80 -10.66 31.74
CA ASP A 304 6.34 -12.00 32.14
C ASP A 304 4.83 -12.17 31.97
N LEU A 305 4.14 -11.14 31.46
CA LEU A 305 2.67 -11.06 31.32
C LEU A 305 1.90 -11.28 32.63
N ARG A 306 2.58 -11.30 33.77
CA ARG A 306 2.03 -11.54 35.14
C ARG A 306 2.02 -10.28 35.98
N GLY A 307 2.24 -9.12 35.36
CA GLY A 307 2.25 -7.83 36.07
C GLY A 307 0.91 -7.54 36.75
N ASN A 308 0.99 -6.88 37.91
CA ASN A 308 -0.18 -6.51 38.72
C ASN A 308 -1.00 -5.36 38.16
N SER A 309 -0.70 -4.86 36.96
CA SER A 309 -1.43 -3.76 36.35
C SER A 309 -2.36 -4.28 35.27
N HIS A 310 -3.65 -4.13 35.47
CA HIS A 310 -4.67 -4.47 34.47
C HIS A 310 -4.87 -3.38 33.42
N LEU A 311 -4.31 -2.19 33.63
CA LEU A 311 -4.49 -1.04 32.71
C LEU A 311 -4.01 -1.30 31.28
N PRO A 312 -2.84 -1.92 31.02
CA PRO A 312 -2.44 -2.29 29.67
C PRO A 312 -3.39 -3.26 29.00
N SER A 313 -3.82 -4.29 29.73
CA SER A 313 -4.77 -5.31 29.21
C SER A 313 -6.13 -4.70 28.89
N MET A 314 -6.62 -3.78 29.72
CA MET A 314 -7.84 -3.03 29.44
C MET A 314 -7.67 -2.13 28.21
N ALA A 315 -6.52 -1.49 28.04
CA ALA A 315 -6.25 -0.60 26.92
C ALA A 315 -6.20 -1.33 25.57
N ILE A 316 -5.78 -2.59 25.56
CA ILE A 316 -5.74 -3.44 24.35
C ILE A 316 -6.99 -4.32 24.19
N GLY A 317 -7.97 -4.19 25.09
CA GLY A 317 -9.25 -4.88 24.99
C GLY A 317 -9.21 -6.38 25.35
N GLU A 318 -8.24 -6.81 26.14
CA GLU A 318 -8.15 -8.18 26.65
C GLU A 318 -8.98 -8.42 27.93
N ILE A 319 -9.55 -7.38 28.51
CA ILE A 319 -10.43 -7.44 29.69
C ILE A 319 -11.70 -6.63 29.41
#